data_b783f74d578ebe526fad0cc1acff3894
#
_entry.id   b783f74d578ebe526fad0cc1acff3894
#
_cell.length_a   1.000
_cell.length_b   1.000
_cell.length_c   1.000
_cell.angle_alpha   90.00
_cell.angle_beta   90.00
_cell.angle_gamma   90.00
#
_symmetry.space_group_name_H-M   'P 1'
#
loop_
_entity.id
_entity.type
_entity.pdbx_description
1 polymer ?
#
loop_
_entity_poly.entity_id
_entity_poly.type
_entity_poly.pdbx_seq_one_letter_code
_entity_poly.pdbx_strand_id
1 'polypeptide(L)'
;MKEKIEQLKALNHKAELGGGEDRIAKQHAAGKLTARERIELLLEKGSFVEIDKFVTHTCHEFGLEKQRPLGDGVVTGYGMIGQRTVFVFAQDFTVFGGALSETYARKICKIMDMATELGAPVIGLNDSGGARIQEGVRSLAGYAEIFLRNSLASGVIPQISAIMGPCAGGAVYSPALTDFIFMVKQTSYMFITGPEVVKSVTQEEVTMENLGGSEVHSTRSGVAHCTADNDMDCILKIRELMSFLPNNNMEEPPFVPTTDSPNRIDPQLDLLVPTNPNQPYDMKEQILSVADDQNFFEIQEEYAKNIIIGYIRLNGKTIGVVANQPAALAGTLDINASVKAARFVRFCDAFNIPLLTLVDVPGFLPGVNQEYEGIIRHGAKLLYAYCEATVPKVTVITRKAYGGAYDVMSSKHIRGDINFAYPTAEIAVMGPDGAVNILFRKDLKTAEDPEGKRKELQADYREKFANPYRAAELGYVDEIIEPSITRSRLIRSFELLANKRQSNPPKKHSNIPL
;
A
#
# COMPACT_ATOMS: atom_id res chain seq x y z
N MET A 1 -9.46 16.48 48.96
CA MET A 1 -8.73 15.80 47.90
C MET A 1 -9.23 14.38 47.67
N LYS A 2 -9.32 13.49 48.69
CA LYS A 2 -9.79 12.09 48.51
C LYS A 2 -11.14 12.00 47.79
N GLU A 3 -12.14 12.75 48.21
CA GLU A 3 -13.48 12.78 47.62
C GLU A 3 -13.44 13.21 46.14
N LYS A 4 -12.61 14.19 45.80
CA LYS A 4 -12.43 14.63 44.40
C LYS A 4 -11.72 13.58 43.54
N ILE A 5 -10.80 12.83 44.11
CA ILE A 5 -10.14 11.70 43.43
C ILE A 5 -11.16 10.58 43.16
N GLU A 6 -12.00 10.24 44.13
CA GLU A 6 -13.03 9.20 43.93
C GLU A 6 -14.08 9.65 42.89
N GLN A 7 -14.46 10.92 42.86
CA GLN A 7 -15.31 11.47 41.79
C GLN A 7 -14.65 11.34 40.41
N LEU A 8 -13.35 11.65 40.31
CA LEU A 8 -12.60 11.50 39.06
C LEU A 8 -12.56 10.03 38.61
N LYS A 9 -12.29 9.09 39.52
CA LYS A 9 -12.30 7.65 39.19
C LYS A 9 -13.66 7.19 38.69
N ALA A 10 -14.75 7.62 39.32
CA ALA A 10 -16.11 7.29 38.88
C ALA A 10 -16.41 7.84 37.46
N LEU A 11 -15.99 9.08 37.16
CA LEU A 11 -16.13 9.66 35.82
C LEU A 11 -15.29 8.95 34.79
N ASN A 12 -14.06 8.57 35.14
CA ASN A 12 -13.21 7.77 34.24
C ASN A 12 -13.86 6.43 33.92
N HIS A 13 -14.32 5.71 34.93
CA HIS A 13 -15.02 4.43 34.73
C HIS A 13 -16.27 4.59 33.85
N LYS A 14 -17.07 5.64 34.07
CA LYS A 14 -18.23 5.94 33.22
C LYS A 14 -17.85 6.22 31.77
N ALA A 15 -16.77 6.97 31.53
CA ALA A 15 -16.27 7.25 30.19
C ALA A 15 -15.75 5.98 29.49
N GLU A 16 -15.13 5.08 30.25
CA GLU A 16 -14.58 3.82 29.73
C GLU A 16 -15.65 2.81 29.34
N LEU A 17 -16.82 2.85 29.96
CA LEU A 17 -17.96 2.00 29.59
C LEU A 17 -18.63 2.40 28.25
N GLY A 18 -18.31 3.57 27.69
CA GLY A 18 -18.87 4.01 26.40
C GLY A 18 -20.39 3.93 26.37
N GLY A 19 -20.93 3.04 25.52
CA GLY A 19 -22.37 2.80 25.40
C GLY A 19 -22.99 1.91 26.48
N GLY A 20 -22.18 1.40 27.43
CA GLY A 20 -22.59 0.54 28.54
C GLY A 20 -22.40 -0.95 28.26
N GLU A 21 -22.45 -1.75 29.34
CA GLU A 21 -22.15 -3.19 29.35
C GLU A 21 -22.97 -4.01 28.32
N ASP A 22 -24.24 -3.73 28.18
CA ASP A 22 -25.13 -4.44 27.22
C ASP A 22 -24.68 -4.24 25.77
N ARG A 23 -24.22 -3.04 25.42
CA ARG A 23 -23.74 -2.74 24.06
C ARG A 23 -22.35 -3.30 23.81
N ILE A 24 -21.50 -3.31 24.85
CA ILE A 24 -20.20 -3.99 24.81
C ILE A 24 -20.40 -5.49 24.58
N ALA A 25 -21.30 -6.13 25.33
CA ALA A 25 -21.62 -7.54 25.15
C ALA A 25 -22.11 -7.86 23.71
N LYS A 26 -22.92 -6.97 23.12
CA LYS A 26 -23.36 -7.11 21.72
C LYS A 26 -22.19 -6.98 20.73
N GLN A 27 -21.25 -6.07 20.97
CA GLN A 27 -20.04 -5.90 20.16
C GLN A 27 -19.20 -7.18 20.18
N HIS A 28 -18.96 -7.76 21.35
CA HIS A 28 -18.24 -9.03 21.50
C HIS A 28 -18.98 -10.21 20.85
N ALA A 29 -20.30 -10.28 21.01
CA ALA A 29 -21.13 -11.32 20.36
C ALA A 29 -21.08 -11.25 18.82
N ALA A 30 -20.80 -10.08 18.27
CA ALA A 30 -20.57 -9.88 16.83
C ALA A 30 -19.11 -10.18 16.40
N GLY A 31 -18.27 -10.72 17.28
CA GLY A 31 -16.86 -11.06 17.01
C GLY A 31 -15.92 -9.84 16.93
N LYS A 32 -16.33 -8.69 17.46
CA LYS A 32 -15.57 -7.44 17.42
C LYS A 32 -15.12 -7.02 18.82
N LEU A 33 -13.95 -6.42 18.90
CA LEU A 33 -13.45 -5.75 20.09
C LEU A 33 -14.04 -4.35 20.25
N THR A 34 -14.03 -3.81 21.47
CA THR A 34 -14.34 -2.41 21.73
C THR A 34 -13.23 -1.48 21.24
N ALA A 35 -13.52 -0.19 21.08
CA ALA A 35 -12.53 0.83 20.71
C ALA A 35 -11.31 0.84 21.66
N ARG A 36 -11.54 0.67 22.96
CA ARG A 36 -10.46 0.66 23.97
C ARG A 36 -9.61 -0.59 23.93
N GLU A 37 -10.22 -1.77 23.79
CA GLU A 37 -9.51 -3.03 23.65
C GLU A 37 -8.62 -3.03 22.41
N ARG A 38 -9.11 -2.46 21.28
CA ARG A 38 -8.33 -2.28 20.07
C ARG A 38 -7.10 -1.39 20.29
N ILE A 39 -7.25 -0.27 21.01
CA ILE A 39 -6.14 0.63 21.36
C ILE A 39 -5.13 -0.07 22.29
N GLU A 40 -5.60 -0.81 23.29
CA GLU A 40 -4.74 -1.54 24.23
C GLU A 40 -3.91 -2.63 23.55
N LEU A 41 -4.44 -3.28 22.52
CA LEU A 41 -3.70 -4.25 21.71
C LEU A 41 -2.72 -3.58 20.73
N LEU A 42 -3.09 -2.41 20.20
CA LEU A 42 -2.27 -1.68 19.23
C LEU A 42 -1.01 -1.09 19.89
N LEU A 43 -1.17 -0.49 21.05
CA LEU A 43 -0.12 0.25 21.72
C LEU A 43 0.63 -0.61 22.75
N GLU A 44 1.80 -0.16 23.14
CA GLU A 44 2.54 -0.79 24.23
C GLU A 44 1.78 -0.62 25.56
N LYS A 45 1.78 -1.67 26.35
CA LYS A 45 1.04 -1.72 27.62
C LYS A 45 1.37 -0.52 28.51
N GLY A 46 0.34 0.24 28.88
CA GLY A 46 0.44 1.39 29.78
C GLY A 46 0.98 2.67 29.11
N SER A 47 1.23 2.67 27.79
CA SER A 47 1.71 3.86 27.07
C SER A 47 0.59 4.79 26.61
N PHE A 48 -0.66 4.32 26.61
CA PHE A 48 -1.78 5.11 26.11
C PHE A 48 -2.13 6.29 27.00
N VAL A 49 -2.15 7.49 26.42
CA VAL A 49 -2.62 8.73 27.06
C VAL A 49 -3.84 9.22 26.27
N GLU A 50 -5.00 9.12 26.90
CA GLU A 50 -6.27 9.56 26.29
C GLU A 50 -6.42 11.07 26.37
N ILE A 51 -6.80 11.68 25.24
CA ILE A 51 -7.08 13.11 25.11
C ILE A 51 -8.59 13.31 24.95
N ASP A 52 -9.15 14.35 25.61
CA ASP A 52 -10.56 14.76 25.52
C ASP A 52 -11.56 13.68 25.96
N LYS A 53 -11.19 12.85 26.96
CA LYS A 53 -12.02 11.77 27.53
C LYS A 53 -13.42 12.25 27.99
N PHE A 54 -13.53 13.44 28.53
CA PHE A 54 -14.77 13.97 29.14
C PHE A 54 -15.59 14.90 28.23
N VAL A 55 -15.15 15.11 26.99
CA VAL A 55 -15.87 15.96 26.02
C VAL A 55 -17.20 15.32 25.66
N THR A 56 -18.25 16.12 25.51
CA THR A 56 -19.59 15.67 25.08
C THR A 56 -20.10 16.52 23.92
N HIS A 57 -21.01 15.97 23.10
CA HIS A 57 -21.64 16.74 22.03
C HIS A 57 -22.46 17.93 22.56
N THR A 58 -22.75 18.87 21.67
CA THR A 58 -23.53 20.10 21.96
C THR A 58 -24.91 20.11 21.31
N CYS A 59 -25.38 18.98 20.78
CA CYS A 59 -26.70 18.88 20.15
C CYS A 59 -27.79 18.93 21.21
N HIS A 60 -28.81 19.75 20.96
CA HIS A 60 -29.98 19.92 21.83
C HIS A 60 -31.30 19.43 21.19
N GLU A 61 -31.21 18.84 20.00
CA GLU A 61 -32.37 18.39 19.22
C GLU A 61 -32.55 16.87 19.35
N PHE A 62 -33.73 16.38 18.98
CA PHE A 62 -34.08 14.97 18.87
C PHE A 62 -33.83 14.14 20.16
N GLY A 63 -33.90 14.79 21.34
CA GLY A 63 -33.70 14.11 22.62
C GLY A 63 -32.22 13.83 22.99
N LEU A 64 -31.27 14.30 22.19
CA LEU A 64 -29.85 14.13 22.46
C LEU A 64 -29.37 14.94 23.66
N GLU A 65 -30.09 16.03 24.03
CA GLU A 65 -29.79 16.81 25.24
C GLU A 65 -29.83 15.97 26.53
N LYS A 66 -30.56 14.84 26.52
CA LYS A 66 -30.67 13.88 27.63
C LYS A 66 -29.66 12.75 27.55
N GLN A 67 -28.96 12.59 26.42
CA GLN A 67 -28.01 11.52 26.16
C GLN A 67 -26.66 12.10 25.80
N ARG A 68 -25.87 12.43 26.81
CA ARG A 68 -24.54 13.07 26.65
C ARG A 68 -23.41 12.12 27.10
N PRO A 69 -23.07 11.10 26.29
CA PRO A 69 -21.98 10.19 26.62
C PRO A 69 -20.65 10.93 26.67
N LEU A 70 -19.81 10.57 27.63
CA LEU A 70 -18.45 11.08 27.74
C LEU A 70 -17.61 10.54 26.59
N GLY A 71 -16.78 11.39 26.01
CA GLY A 71 -15.94 11.04 24.84
C GLY A 71 -16.68 11.08 23.49
N ASP A 72 -17.99 11.20 23.49
CA ASP A 72 -18.88 11.36 22.33
C ASP A 72 -18.70 10.30 21.22
N GLY A 73 -18.35 9.06 21.57
CA GLY A 73 -18.26 7.94 20.62
C GLY A 73 -16.94 7.80 19.88
N VAL A 74 -15.91 8.53 20.28
CA VAL A 74 -14.54 8.31 19.77
C VAL A 74 -13.51 8.42 20.89
N VAL A 75 -12.62 7.44 20.98
CA VAL A 75 -11.46 7.45 21.86
C VAL A 75 -10.27 8.00 21.09
N THR A 76 -9.64 9.05 21.59
CA THR A 76 -8.52 9.75 20.93
C THR A 76 -7.35 9.91 21.87
N GLY A 77 -6.14 9.82 21.37
CA GLY A 77 -4.94 9.98 22.17
C GLY A 77 -3.67 9.59 21.44
N TYR A 78 -2.64 9.31 22.20
CA TYR A 78 -1.35 8.84 21.69
C TYR A 78 -0.75 7.77 22.59
N GLY A 79 0.19 7.02 22.06
CA GLY A 79 0.95 6.00 22.78
C GLY A 79 2.16 5.56 21.99
N MET A 80 2.69 4.38 22.30
CA MET A 80 3.94 3.89 21.72
C MET A 80 3.73 2.60 20.90
N ILE A 81 4.40 2.50 19.75
CA ILE A 81 4.62 1.27 18.99
C ILE A 81 6.12 1.18 18.68
N GLY A 82 6.80 0.12 19.13
CA GLY A 82 8.24 -0.03 18.91
C GLY A 82 9.04 1.16 19.46
N GLN A 83 8.68 1.67 20.63
CA GLN A 83 9.28 2.84 21.28
C GLN A 83 9.11 4.17 20.51
N ARG A 84 8.23 4.22 19.52
CA ARG A 84 7.92 5.42 18.73
C ARG A 84 6.52 5.91 19.04
N THR A 85 6.37 7.24 19.17
CA THR A 85 5.06 7.86 19.38
C THR A 85 4.18 7.70 18.16
N VAL A 86 2.94 7.28 18.39
CA VAL A 86 1.88 7.27 17.37
C VAL A 86 0.62 7.90 17.94
N PHE A 87 -0.13 8.60 17.10
CA PHE A 87 -1.45 9.10 17.46
C PHE A 87 -2.52 8.13 16.97
N VAL A 88 -3.56 7.95 17.78
CA VAL A 88 -4.64 7.01 17.47
C VAL A 88 -6.00 7.63 17.77
N PHE A 89 -6.95 7.35 16.91
CA PHE A 89 -8.37 7.45 17.21
C PHE A 89 -9.06 6.12 16.95
N ALA A 90 -10.01 5.76 17.83
CA ALA A 90 -10.82 4.56 17.68
C ALA A 90 -12.30 4.93 17.81
N GLN A 91 -13.07 4.62 16.79
CA GLN A 91 -14.50 4.86 16.74
C GLN A 91 -15.22 3.83 17.62
N ASP A 92 -16.05 4.30 18.54
CA ASP A 92 -16.79 3.45 19.47
C ASP A 92 -18.21 3.21 18.97
N PHE A 93 -18.41 2.08 18.30
CA PHE A 93 -19.71 1.69 17.77
C PHE A 93 -20.80 1.52 18.85
N THR A 94 -20.40 1.31 20.11
CA THR A 94 -21.35 1.19 21.25
C THR A 94 -22.04 2.51 21.55
N VAL A 95 -21.46 3.65 21.11
CA VAL A 95 -22.01 5.00 21.31
C VAL A 95 -22.60 5.52 19.99
N PHE A 96 -23.91 5.60 19.87
CA PHE A 96 -24.62 6.07 18.67
C PHE A 96 -24.19 5.39 17.36
N GLY A 97 -23.79 4.10 17.42
CA GLY A 97 -23.27 3.39 16.24
C GLY A 97 -22.00 4.01 15.67
N GLY A 98 -21.16 4.65 16.49
CA GLY A 98 -19.96 5.33 16.04
C GLY A 98 -20.21 6.54 15.14
N ALA A 99 -21.45 7.06 15.08
CA ALA A 99 -21.82 8.14 14.17
C ALA A 99 -21.10 9.46 14.51
N LEU A 100 -20.49 10.09 13.51
CA LEU A 100 -19.68 11.29 13.65
C LEU A 100 -20.54 12.54 13.91
N SER A 101 -20.28 13.22 15.01
CA SER A 101 -20.76 14.55 15.38
C SER A 101 -19.70 15.62 15.08
N GLU A 102 -20.06 16.89 15.20
CA GLU A 102 -19.09 18.00 15.18
C GLU A 102 -18.04 17.86 16.27
N THR A 103 -18.44 17.51 17.50
CA THR A 103 -17.54 17.34 18.65
C THR A 103 -16.60 16.14 18.47
N TYR A 104 -17.13 15.04 17.99
CA TYR A 104 -16.38 13.85 17.63
C TYR A 104 -15.29 14.18 16.59
N ALA A 105 -15.67 14.89 15.50
CA ALA A 105 -14.73 15.33 14.47
C ALA A 105 -13.63 16.22 15.04
N ARG A 106 -13.97 17.20 15.92
CA ARG A 106 -12.97 18.07 16.56
C ARG A 106 -11.94 17.30 17.38
N LYS A 107 -12.33 16.23 18.04
CA LYS A 107 -11.38 15.36 18.77
C LYS A 107 -10.38 14.70 17.82
N ILE A 108 -10.86 14.15 16.69
CA ILE A 108 -9.99 13.55 15.67
C ILE A 108 -9.07 14.63 15.07
N CYS A 109 -9.62 15.76 14.66
CA CYS A 109 -8.86 16.87 14.09
C CYS A 109 -7.72 17.32 15.02
N LYS A 110 -8.01 17.44 16.31
CA LYS A 110 -7.01 17.84 17.32
C LYS A 110 -5.81 16.90 17.36
N ILE A 111 -6.03 15.58 17.39
CA ILE A 111 -4.91 14.64 17.40
C ILE A 111 -4.18 14.57 16.05
N MET A 112 -4.88 14.77 14.92
CA MET A 112 -4.25 14.85 13.60
C MET A 112 -3.35 16.09 13.48
N ASP A 113 -3.81 17.25 14.00
CA ASP A 113 -2.99 18.47 14.05
C ASP A 113 -1.74 18.23 14.91
N MET A 114 -1.89 17.70 16.12
CA MET A 114 -0.76 17.36 16.99
C MET A 114 0.21 16.36 16.34
N ALA A 115 -0.31 15.33 15.68
CA ALA A 115 0.51 14.34 15.00
C ALA A 115 1.34 14.96 13.87
N THR A 116 0.73 15.81 13.06
CA THR A 116 1.41 16.52 11.96
C THR A 116 2.48 17.48 12.48
N GLU A 117 2.17 18.25 13.54
CA GLU A 117 3.11 19.19 14.16
C GLU A 117 4.30 18.48 14.81
N LEU A 118 4.09 17.29 15.37
CA LEU A 118 5.13 16.51 16.05
C LEU A 118 5.84 15.51 15.12
N GLY A 119 5.39 15.38 13.86
CA GLY A 119 5.95 14.44 12.90
C GLY A 119 5.77 12.97 13.34
N ALA A 120 4.57 12.59 13.80
CA ALA A 120 4.25 11.25 14.26
C ALA A 120 3.10 10.63 13.45
N PRO A 121 3.10 9.31 13.19
CA PRO A 121 2.04 8.64 12.45
C PRO A 121 0.66 8.75 13.10
N VAL A 122 -0.40 8.70 12.28
CA VAL A 122 -1.80 8.61 12.73
C VAL A 122 -2.41 7.28 12.31
N ILE A 123 -3.05 6.59 13.28
CA ILE A 123 -3.75 5.34 13.06
C ILE A 123 -5.23 5.52 13.43
N GLY A 124 -6.11 5.35 12.46
CA GLY A 124 -7.56 5.37 12.64
C GLY A 124 -8.14 3.95 12.71
N LEU A 125 -8.81 3.60 13.81
CA LEU A 125 -9.56 2.35 13.98
C LEU A 125 -11.04 2.65 13.75
N ASN A 126 -11.52 2.33 12.55
CA ASN A 126 -12.80 2.78 12.02
C ASN A 126 -13.90 1.75 12.24
N ASP A 127 -15.01 2.17 12.87
CA ASP A 127 -16.21 1.38 13.13
C ASP A 127 -17.40 2.34 13.29
N SER A 128 -18.00 2.79 12.17
CA SER A 128 -18.96 3.90 12.17
C SER A 128 -20.07 3.73 11.15
N GLY A 129 -21.29 4.01 11.58
CA GLY A 129 -22.46 4.12 10.71
C GLY A 129 -22.50 5.38 9.82
N GLY A 130 -21.51 6.27 9.89
CA GLY A 130 -21.46 7.48 9.10
C GLY A 130 -21.77 8.77 9.88
N ALA A 131 -22.41 9.75 9.24
CA ALA A 131 -22.74 11.03 9.87
C ALA A 131 -23.87 10.90 10.90
N ARG A 132 -23.76 11.59 12.03
CA ARG A 132 -24.86 11.72 13.01
C ARG A 132 -25.94 12.62 12.44
N ILE A 133 -27.03 12.02 11.94
CA ILE A 133 -28.10 12.70 11.19
C ILE A 133 -28.72 13.84 12.02
N GLN A 134 -28.84 13.66 13.32
CA GLN A 134 -29.44 14.64 14.25
C GLN A 134 -28.66 15.97 14.33
N GLU A 135 -27.39 15.97 13.93
CA GLU A 135 -26.58 17.20 13.89
C GLU A 135 -26.53 17.87 12.50
N GLY A 136 -27.14 17.24 11.49
CA GLY A 136 -27.29 17.80 10.16
C GLY A 136 -25.95 18.21 9.53
N VAL A 137 -25.88 19.42 8.99
CA VAL A 137 -24.70 19.95 8.30
C VAL A 137 -23.45 20.05 9.18
N ARG A 138 -23.59 20.10 10.50
CA ARG A 138 -22.42 20.10 11.43
C ARG A 138 -21.61 18.80 11.32
N SER A 139 -22.28 17.65 11.19
CA SER A 139 -21.61 16.39 10.93
C SER A 139 -20.85 16.39 9.60
N LEU A 140 -21.43 16.97 8.54
CA LEU A 140 -20.77 17.10 7.25
C LEU A 140 -19.54 18.01 7.32
N ALA A 141 -19.66 19.16 8.01
CA ALA A 141 -18.54 20.04 8.27
C ALA A 141 -17.41 19.30 9.02
N GLY A 142 -17.76 18.47 10.01
CA GLY A 142 -16.79 17.64 10.74
C GLY A 142 -16.03 16.68 9.84
N TYR A 143 -16.68 16.02 8.89
CA TYR A 143 -16.00 15.20 7.89
C TYR A 143 -15.07 16.02 7.00
N ALA A 144 -15.50 17.15 6.50
CA ALA A 144 -14.69 18.03 5.65
C ALA A 144 -13.41 18.48 6.36
N GLU A 145 -13.48 18.80 7.65
CA GLU A 145 -12.33 19.15 8.49
C GLU A 145 -11.32 17.99 8.63
N ILE A 146 -11.80 16.75 8.73
CA ILE A 146 -10.93 15.55 8.74
C ILE A 146 -10.28 15.36 7.36
N PHE A 147 -11.04 15.47 6.26
CA PHE A 147 -10.52 15.31 4.88
C PHE A 147 -9.44 16.33 4.56
N LEU A 148 -9.61 17.57 5.00
CA LEU A 148 -8.59 18.61 4.85
C LEU A 148 -7.29 18.17 5.53
N ARG A 149 -7.35 17.67 6.75
CA ARG A 149 -6.16 17.22 7.49
C ARG A 149 -5.53 15.97 6.88
N ASN A 150 -6.33 15.00 6.40
CA ASN A 150 -5.78 13.87 5.65
C ASN A 150 -4.97 14.35 4.44
N SER A 151 -5.51 15.33 3.69
CA SER A 151 -4.84 15.85 2.51
C SER A 151 -3.56 16.63 2.85
N LEU A 152 -3.58 17.44 3.89
CA LEU A 152 -2.42 18.23 4.32
C LEU A 152 -1.30 17.37 4.95
N ALA A 153 -1.67 16.29 5.62
CA ALA A 153 -0.73 15.34 6.23
C ALA A 153 -0.15 14.32 5.22
N SER A 154 -0.74 14.23 4.02
CA SER A 154 -0.30 13.28 2.98
C SER A 154 1.15 13.56 2.55
N GLY A 155 2.01 12.52 2.64
CA GLY A 155 3.43 12.64 2.38
C GLY A 155 4.23 13.39 3.46
N VAL A 156 3.60 13.74 4.59
CA VAL A 156 4.25 14.37 5.75
C VAL A 156 4.42 13.35 6.88
N ILE A 157 3.33 12.69 7.25
CA ILE A 157 3.31 11.60 8.24
C ILE A 157 2.55 10.39 7.68
N PRO A 158 2.93 9.15 8.01
CA PRO A 158 2.16 7.96 7.64
C PRO A 158 0.76 8.00 8.25
N GLN A 159 -0.25 7.71 7.43
CA GLN A 159 -1.65 7.65 7.83
C GLN A 159 -2.19 6.24 7.54
N ILE A 160 -2.67 5.55 8.57
CA ILE A 160 -3.16 4.18 8.48
C ILE A 160 -4.62 4.13 8.94
N SER A 161 -5.46 3.49 8.15
CA SER A 161 -6.87 3.24 8.49
C SER A 161 -7.14 1.74 8.59
N ALA A 162 -7.68 1.30 9.72
CA ALA A 162 -8.20 -0.05 9.90
C ALA A 162 -9.73 -0.02 9.92
N ILE A 163 -10.36 -0.72 9.01
CA ILE A 163 -11.81 -0.86 8.97
C ILE A 163 -12.18 -2.11 9.75
N MET A 164 -12.76 -1.94 10.92
CA MET A 164 -13.03 -2.99 11.90
C MET A 164 -14.54 -3.13 12.19
N GLY A 165 -15.36 -2.55 11.34
CA GLY A 165 -16.81 -2.58 11.39
C GLY A 165 -17.39 -1.88 10.16
N PRO A 166 -18.66 -1.48 10.19
CA PRO A 166 -19.23 -0.65 9.14
C PRO A 166 -18.47 0.66 8.94
N CYS A 167 -18.32 1.08 7.69
CA CYS A 167 -17.76 2.37 7.29
C CYS A 167 -18.53 2.85 6.07
N ALA A 168 -19.56 3.69 6.27
CA ALA A 168 -20.53 4.02 5.25
C ALA A 168 -20.65 5.53 5.02
N GLY A 169 -21.00 5.91 3.80
CA GLY A 169 -21.24 7.30 3.42
C GLY A 169 -19.97 8.17 3.55
N GLY A 170 -20.07 9.31 4.23
CA GLY A 170 -18.94 10.20 4.46
C GLY A 170 -17.73 9.55 5.15
N ALA A 171 -17.95 8.49 5.92
CA ALA A 171 -16.90 7.80 6.66
C ALA A 171 -15.87 7.12 5.77
N VAL A 172 -16.18 6.76 4.51
CA VAL A 172 -15.26 6.05 3.60
C VAL A 172 -14.18 6.94 3.00
N TYR A 173 -14.44 8.26 2.91
CA TYR A 173 -13.51 9.15 2.22
C TYR A 173 -12.23 9.43 3.02
N SER A 174 -12.31 9.56 4.34
CA SER A 174 -11.13 9.73 5.17
C SER A 174 -10.17 8.54 5.02
N PRO A 175 -10.58 7.26 5.19
CA PRO A 175 -9.72 6.12 4.89
C PRO A 175 -9.16 6.12 3.47
N ALA A 176 -9.96 6.49 2.46
CA ALA A 176 -9.53 6.53 1.06
C ALA A 176 -8.41 7.57 0.80
N LEU A 177 -8.29 8.59 1.65
CA LEU A 177 -7.22 9.60 1.61
C LEU A 177 -5.96 9.18 2.37
N THR A 178 -6.02 8.13 3.20
CA THR A 178 -4.87 7.62 3.96
C THR A 178 -3.95 6.75 3.11
N ASP A 179 -2.77 6.42 3.61
CA ASP A 179 -1.75 5.68 2.87
C ASP A 179 -2.06 4.18 2.80
N PHE A 180 -2.54 3.60 3.91
CA PHE A 180 -2.86 2.18 3.99
C PHE A 180 -4.23 1.93 4.60
N ILE A 181 -4.98 1.01 3.99
CA ILE A 181 -6.29 0.58 4.46
C ILE A 181 -6.26 -0.92 4.75
N PHE A 182 -6.55 -1.26 6.01
CA PHE A 182 -6.75 -2.63 6.47
C PHE A 182 -8.23 -2.91 6.60
N MET A 183 -8.68 -4.11 6.25
CA MET A 183 -10.06 -4.53 6.43
C MET A 183 -10.16 -5.88 7.13
N VAL A 184 -11.00 -5.96 8.16
CA VAL A 184 -11.28 -7.23 8.85
C VAL A 184 -12.35 -7.99 8.07
N LYS A 185 -12.10 -9.27 7.76
CA LYS A 185 -13.04 -10.12 7.04
C LYS A 185 -14.36 -10.29 7.79
N GLN A 186 -15.46 -10.36 7.06
CA GLN A 186 -16.82 -10.64 7.55
C GLN A 186 -17.43 -9.60 8.50
N THR A 187 -16.64 -8.74 9.14
CA THR A 187 -17.14 -7.73 10.09
C THR A 187 -17.02 -6.31 9.58
N SER A 188 -16.20 -6.06 8.57
CA SER A 188 -15.96 -4.73 8.02
C SER A 188 -16.53 -4.54 6.63
N TYR A 189 -17.09 -3.36 6.40
CA TYR A 189 -17.72 -3.00 5.13
C TYR A 189 -17.43 -1.54 4.80
N MET A 190 -17.08 -1.28 3.53
CA MET A 190 -16.92 0.08 3.01
C MET A 190 -17.82 0.26 1.79
N PHE A 191 -18.71 1.26 1.82
CA PHE A 191 -19.52 1.64 0.65
C PHE A 191 -20.03 3.08 0.78
N ILE A 192 -20.22 3.75 -0.33
CA ILE A 192 -20.81 5.11 -0.36
C ILE A 192 -22.23 5.08 0.16
N THR A 193 -23.02 4.12 -0.33
CA THR A 193 -24.42 3.89 0.11
C THR A 193 -24.63 2.40 0.32
N GLY A 194 -25.38 2.05 1.36
CA GLY A 194 -25.68 0.65 1.69
C GLY A 194 -26.64 -0.04 0.70
N PRO A 195 -26.82 -1.38 0.82
CA PRO A 195 -27.64 -2.18 -0.09
C PRO A 195 -29.07 -1.67 -0.29
N GLU A 196 -29.72 -1.16 0.76
CA GLU A 196 -31.09 -0.63 0.69
C GLU A 196 -31.20 0.57 -0.26
N VAL A 197 -30.21 1.46 -0.24
CA VAL A 197 -30.18 2.62 -1.15
C VAL A 197 -29.86 2.17 -2.57
N VAL A 198 -28.92 1.24 -2.75
CA VAL A 198 -28.61 0.64 -4.05
C VAL A 198 -29.88 0.04 -4.66
N LYS A 199 -30.62 -0.79 -3.89
CA LYS A 199 -31.87 -1.39 -4.33
C LYS A 199 -32.92 -0.34 -4.73
N SER A 200 -33.04 0.74 -3.96
CA SER A 200 -34.03 1.78 -4.24
C SER A 200 -33.73 2.63 -5.48
N VAL A 201 -32.43 2.81 -5.82
CA VAL A 201 -31.99 3.70 -6.91
C VAL A 201 -31.72 2.92 -8.20
N THR A 202 -30.97 1.81 -8.13
CA THR A 202 -30.54 1.03 -9.29
C THR A 202 -31.34 -0.27 -9.49
N GLN A 203 -32.18 -0.64 -8.52
CA GLN A 203 -32.93 -1.91 -8.46
C GLN A 203 -32.05 -3.16 -8.38
N GLU A 204 -30.78 -2.99 -8.03
CA GLU A 204 -29.87 -4.11 -7.82
C GLU A 204 -30.04 -4.69 -6.41
N GLU A 205 -30.13 -6.01 -6.30
CA GLU A 205 -30.13 -6.71 -5.02
C GLU A 205 -28.73 -7.20 -4.69
N VAL A 206 -28.14 -6.70 -3.61
CA VAL A 206 -26.78 -7.03 -3.18
C VAL A 206 -26.69 -7.10 -1.66
N THR A 207 -25.85 -8.00 -1.15
CA THR A 207 -25.54 -8.07 0.29
C THR A 207 -24.47 -7.05 0.66
N MET A 208 -24.34 -6.71 1.95
CA MET A 208 -23.26 -5.83 2.44
C MET A 208 -21.88 -6.38 2.07
N GLU A 209 -21.67 -7.70 2.20
CA GLU A 209 -20.42 -8.36 1.85
C GLU A 209 -20.08 -8.25 0.36
N ASN A 210 -21.07 -8.53 -0.51
CA ASN A 210 -20.89 -8.47 -1.96
C ASN A 210 -20.81 -7.04 -2.51
N LEU A 211 -21.29 -6.03 -1.78
CA LEU A 211 -21.21 -4.63 -2.17
C LEU A 211 -19.88 -4.00 -1.75
N GLY A 212 -19.44 -4.23 -0.52
CA GLY A 212 -18.29 -3.54 0.04
C GLY A 212 -17.59 -4.30 1.16
N GLY A 213 -17.62 -5.63 1.14
CA GLY A 213 -16.85 -6.46 2.05
C GLY A 213 -15.35 -6.47 1.73
N SER A 214 -14.57 -7.03 2.63
CA SER A 214 -13.11 -7.05 2.51
C SER A 214 -12.61 -7.74 1.24
N GLU A 215 -13.28 -8.82 0.79
CA GLU A 215 -12.93 -9.52 -0.44
C GLU A 215 -13.13 -8.63 -1.69
N VAL A 216 -14.23 -7.89 -1.77
CA VAL A 216 -14.48 -6.97 -2.89
C VAL A 216 -13.39 -5.91 -2.98
N HIS A 217 -13.01 -5.34 -1.83
CA HIS A 217 -12.02 -4.26 -1.80
C HIS A 217 -10.57 -4.74 -1.93
N SER A 218 -10.28 -5.99 -1.58
CA SER A 218 -8.94 -6.56 -1.76
C SER A 218 -8.71 -7.19 -3.14
N THR A 219 -9.77 -7.59 -3.87
CA THR A 219 -9.60 -8.31 -5.15
C THR A 219 -10.05 -7.52 -6.37
N ARG A 220 -11.10 -6.68 -6.24
CA ARG A 220 -11.74 -5.99 -7.38
C ARG A 220 -11.46 -4.49 -7.42
N SER A 221 -11.69 -3.78 -6.31
CA SER A 221 -11.53 -2.32 -6.30
C SER A 221 -10.13 -1.85 -5.93
N GLY A 222 -9.32 -2.70 -5.28
CA GLY A 222 -7.99 -2.34 -4.82
C GLY A 222 -7.96 -1.30 -3.69
N VAL A 223 -9.09 -1.01 -3.05
CA VAL A 223 -9.18 -0.06 -1.93
C VAL A 223 -8.48 -0.61 -0.69
N ALA A 224 -8.66 -1.90 -0.37
CA ALA A 224 -7.99 -2.52 0.76
C ALA A 224 -6.55 -2.92 0.40
N HIS A 225 -5.61 -2.47 1.21
CA HIS A 225 -4.19 -2.82 1.08
C HIS A 225 -3.87 -4.16 1.76
N CYS A 226 -4.52 -4.44 2.88
CA CYS A 226 -4.35 -5.69 3.63
C CYS A 226 -5.71 -6.16 4.17
N THR A 227 -5.92 -7.47 4.19
CA THR A 227 -7.06 -8.08 4.87
C THR A 227 -6.59 -8.82 6.13
N ALA A 228 -7.47 -8.91 7.12
CA ALA A 228 -7.20 -9.58 8.39
C ALA A 228 -8.37 -10.50 8.77
N ASP A 229 -8.07 -11.60 9.45
CA ASP A 229 -9.10 -12.58 9.81
C ASP A 229 -9.96 -12.12 11.01
N ASN A 230 -9.41 -11.25 11.87
CA ASN A 230 -10.08 -10.66 13.03
C ASN A 230 -9.37 -9.37 13.48
N ASP A 231 -9.92 -8.71 14.49
CA ASP A 231 -9.37 -7.45 15.05
C ASP A 231 -7.92 -7.61 15.52
N MET A 232 -7.58 -8.74 16.16
CA MET A 232 -6.21 -8.98 16.64
C MET A 232 -5.22 -9.15 15.49
N ASP A 233 -5.54 -9.95 14.48
CA ASP A 233 -4.71 -10.12 13.28
C ASP A 233 -4.50 -8.78 12.55
N CYS A 234 -5.55 -7.97 12.46
CA CYS A 234 -5.47 -6.63 11.88
C CYS A 234 -4.47 -5.74 12.62
N ILE A 235 -4.54 -5.73 13.94
CA ILE A 235 -3.65 -4.93 14.79
C ILE A 235 -2.19 -5.42 14.69
N LEU A 236 -1.96 -6.72 14.67
CA LEU A 236 -0.62 -7.30 14.51
C LEU A 236 -0.01 -6.90 13.16
N LYS A 237 -0.77 -6.97 12.07
CA LYS A 237 -0.33 -6.54 10.73
C LYS A 237 -0.03 -5.03 10.67
N ILE A 238 -0.82 -4.19 11.36
CA ILE A 238 -0.52 -2.76 11.47
C ILE A 238 0.80 -2.53 12.22
N ARG A 239 1.03 -3.23 13.32
CA ARG A 239 2.30 -3.14 14.07
C ARG A 239 3.48 -3.61 13.23
N GLU A 240 3.32 -4.66 12.44
CA GLU A 240 4.33 -5.14 11.50
C GLU A 240 4.62 -4.09 10.42
N LEU A 241 3.60 -3.55 9.75
CA LEU A 241 3.77 -2.45 8.78
C LEU A 241 4.52 -1.27 9.41
N MET A 242 4.13 -0.85 10.60
CA MET A 242 4.80 0.24 11.33
C MET A 242 6.29 -0.02 11.55
N SER A 243 6.73 -1.26 11.62
CA SER A 243 8.16 -1.59 11.76
C SER A 243 8.99 -1.30 10.51
N PHE A 244 8.36 -1.12 9.36
CA PHE A 244 9.00 -0.76 8.08
C PHE A 244 8.97 0.74 7.79
N LEU A 245 8.06 1.51 8.42
CA LEU A 245 7.82 2.90 8.08
C LEU A 245 8.57 3.86 9.01
N PRO A 246 9.05 5.03 8.51
CA PRO A 246 9.57 6.09 9.37
C PRO A 246 8.41 6.77 10.13
N ASN A 247 8.74 7.68 11.07
CA ASN A 247 7.71 8.47 11.76
C ASN A 247 7.13 9.57 10.85
N ASN A 248 7.95 10.12 9.98
CA ASN A 248 7.59 11.24 9.10
C ASN A 248 8.54 11.29 7.88
N ASN A 249 8.31 12.22 6.99
CA ASN A 249 9.08 12.41 5.77
C ASN A 249 10.50 13.00 5.97
N MET A 250 10.86 13.37 7.20
CA MET A 250 12.20 13.89 7.54
C MET A 250 13.11 12.83 8.13
N GLU A 251 12.57 11.65 8.46
CA GLU A 251 13.28 10.54 9.07
C GLU A 251 13.48 9.39 8.09
N GLU A 252 14.47 8.56 8.38
CA GLU A 252 14.69 7.28 7.70
C GLU A 252 13.85 6.18 8.37
N PRO A 253 13.48 5.11 7.64
CA PRO A 253 12.87 3.93 8.26
C PRO A 253 13.71 3.34 9.37
N PRO A 254 13.10 2.68 10.37
CA PRO A 254 13.84 2.10 11.50
C PRO A 254 14.78 0.99 11.03
N PHE A 255 15.99 1.01 11.57
CA PHE A 255 16.97 -0.08 11.38
C PHE A 255 16.62 -1.24 12.32
N VAL A 256 16.51 -2.45 11.78
CA VAL A 256 16.25 -3.68 12.55
C VAL A 256 17.44 -4.63 12.37
N PRO A 257 18.25 -4.88 13.41
CA PRO A 257 19.39 -5.77 13.32
C PRO A 257 18.98 -7.18 12.87
N THR A 258 19.79 -7.78 11.99
CA THR A 258 19.64 -9.16 11.53
C THR A 258 20.93 -9.95 11.73
N THR A 259 20.81 -11.25 11.87
CA THR A 259 21.93 -12.20 11.85
C THR A 259 22.15 -12.83 10.47
N ASP A 260 21.25 -12.53 9.51
CA ASP A 260 21.36 -13.01 8.12
C ASP A 260 22.54 -12.34 7.41
N SER A 261 23.51 -13.15 6.98
CA SER A 261 24.75 -12.64 6.40
C SER A 261 24.51 -11.75 5.17
N PRO A 262 25.10 -10.55 5.11
CA PRO A 262 25.03 -9.70 3.92
C PRO A 262 25.71 -10.32 2.70
N ASN A 263 26.62 -11.28 2.89
CA ASN A 263 27.31 -11.99 1.83
C ASN A 263 26.75 -13.40 1.58
N ARG A 264 25.56 -13.71 2.08
CA ARG A 264 24.88 -14.99 1.82
C ARG A 264 24.69 -15.15 0.31
N ILE A 265 25.08 -16.31 -0.21
CA ILE A 265 24.87 -16.76 -1.58
C ILE A 265 23.72 -17.76 -1.57
N ASP A 266 22.82 -17.66 -2.53
CA ASP A 266 21.72 -18.60 -2.70
C ASP A 266 21.78 -19.27 -4.09
N PRO A 267 22.39 -20.47 -4.20
CA PRO A 267 22.51 -21.17 -5.47
C PRO A 267 21.17 -21.58 -6.11
N GLN A 268 20.08 -21.59 -5.35
CA GLN A 268 18.75 -21.90 -5.91
C GLN A 268 18.26 -20.81 -6.87
N LEU A 269 18.71 -19.58 -6.68
CA LEU A 269 18.37 -18.49 -7.61
C LEU A 269 18.92 -18.71 -9.02
N ASP A 270 20.03 -19.44 -9.17
CA ASP A 270 20.59 -19.78 -10.50
C ASP A 270 19.67 -20.70 -11.30
N LEU A 271 18.74 -21.39 -10.62
CA LEU A 271 17.76 -22.31 -11.20
C LEU A 271 16.34 -21.75 -11.27
N LEU A 272 16.05 -20.66 -10.54
CA LEU A 272 14.70 -20.12 -10.38
C LEU A 272 14.15 -19.56 -11.69
N VAL A 273 14.95 -18.78 -12.42
CA VAL A 273 14.49 -18.11 -13.64
C VAL A 273 14.70 -19.05 -14.84
N PRO A 274 13.60 -19.56 -15.47
CA PRO A 274 13.73 -20.45 -16.62
C PRO A 274 14.36 -19.76 -17.81
N THR A 275 15.21 -20.47 -18.55
CA THR A 275 15.75 -20.02 -19.83
C THR A 275 14.70 -19.96 -20.93
N ASN A 276 13.61 -20.74 -20.81
CA ASN A 276 12.46 -20.63 -21.70
C ASN A 276 11.61 -19.40 -21.32
N PRO A 277 11.49 -18.39 -22.19
CA PRO A 277 10.77 -17.15 -21.89
C PRO A 277 9.27 -17.34 -21.68
N ASN A 278 8.70 -18.48 -22.10
CA ASN A 278 7.27 -18.78 -21.95
C ASN A 278 6.94 -19.62 -20.71
N GLN A 279 7.96 -20.08 -19.98
CA GLN A 279 7.74 -20.81 -18.73
C GLN A 279 7.58 -19.83 -17.57
N PRO A 280 6.42 -19.85 -16.85
CA PRO A 280 6.23 -19.01 -15.69
C PRO A 280 7.08 -19.48 -14.50
N TYR A 281 7.37 -18.55 -13.58
CA TYR A 281 7.92 -18.81 -12.26
C TYR A 281 7.35 -17.80 -11.28
N ASP A 282 7.48 -18.05 -9.97
CA ASP A 282 7.01 -17.15 -8.94
C ASP A 282 8.12 -16.17 -8.51
N MET A 283 7.94 -14.89 -8.78
CA MET A 283 8.88 -13.84 -8.41
C MET A 283 8.99 -13.65 -6.89
N LYS A 284 7.99 -14.10 -6.12
CA LYS A 284 8.05 -14.03 -4.65
C LYS A 284 9.20 -14.88 -4.09
N GLU A 285 9.55 -16.01 -4.73
CA GLU A 285 10.69 -16.83 -4.32
C GLU A 285 12.00 -16.04 -4.39
N GLN A 286 12.18 -15.22 -5.42
CA GLN A 286 13.34 -14.33 -5.54
C GLN A 286 13.34 -13.23 -4.47
N ILE A 287 12.19 -12.61 -4.21
CA ILE A 287 12.04 -11.59 -3.17
C ILE A 287 12.43 -12.17 -1.80
N LEU A 288 11.88 -13.33 -1.45
CA LEU A 288 12.16 -14.02 -0.19
C LEU A 288 13.63 -14.41 -0.07
N SER A 289 14.23 -14.91 -1.16
CA SER A 289 15.63 -15.31 -1.16
C SER A 289 16.57 -14.15 -0.86
N VAL A 290 16.32 -12.95 -1.36
CA VAL A 290 17.19 -11.80 -1.10
C VAL A 290 16.91 -11.10 0.23
N ALA A 291 15.68 -11.22 0.77
CA ALA A 291 15.26 -10.58 2.00
C ALA A 291 15.97 -11.12 3.24
N ASP A 292 16.19 -10.24 4.22
CA ASP A 292 16.64 -10.64 5.55
C ASP A 292 15.62 -11.60 6.16
N ASP A 293 16.08 -12.73 6.69
CA ASP A 293 15.27 -13.74 7.36
C ASP A 293 14.07 -14.24 6.51
N GLN A 294 14.12 -14.08 5.19
CA GLN A 294 13.05 -14.38 4.24
C GLN A 294 11.73 -13.66 4.58
N ASN A 295 11.80 -12.47 5.17
CA ASN A 295 10.62 -11.70 5.56
C ASN A 295 10.22 -10.74 4.45
N PHE A 296 8.96 -10.86 3.99
CA PHE A 296 8.35 -9.98 3.00
C PHE A 296 6.95 -9.56 3.46
N PHE A 297 6.74 -8.27 3.64
CA PHE A 297 5.42 -7.70 3.92
C PHE A 297 4.78 -7.23 2.62
N GLU A 298 3.94 -8.08 2.02
CA GLU A 298 3.25 -7.78 0.75
C GLU A 298 2.06 -6.85 0.95
N ILE A 299 1.89 -5.88 0.06
CA ILE A 299 0.77 -4.94 0.01
C ILE A 299 -0.12 -5.28 -1.18
N GLN A 300 -1.45 -5.30 -0.99
CA GLN A 300 -2.44 -5.62 -2.03
C GLN A 300 -2.16 -6.97 -2.73
N GLU A 301 -1.83 -8.01 -1.97
CA GLU A 301 -1.48 -9.33 -2.48
C GLU A 301 -2.54 -9.89 -3.45
N GLU A 302 -3.84 -9.69 -3.13
CA GLU A 302 -4.95 -10.23 -3.91
C GLU A 302 -5.37 -9.34 -5.10
N TYR A 303 -4.85 -8.11 -5.20
CA TYR A 303 -5.19 -7.15 -6.25
C TYR A 303 -4.05 -7.01 -7.27
N ALA A 304 -4.41 -6.96 -8.57
CA ALA A 304 -3.44 -6.82 -9.66
C ALA A 304 -2.21 -7.73 -9.45
N LYS A 305 -2.45 -9.05 -9.41
CA LYS A 305 -1.44 -10.06 -9.04
C LYS A 305 -0.25 -10.14 -10.02
N ASN A 306 -0.36 -9.53 -11.20
CA ASN A 306 0.70 -9.37 -12.19
C ASN A 306 1.81 -8.39 -11.78
N ILE A 307 1.61 -7.61 -10.72
CA ILE A 307 2.61 -6.78 -10.06
C ILE A 307 2.61 -7.02 -8.56
N ILE A 308 3.79 -7.19 -7.98
CA ILE A 308 4.02 -7.38 -6.56
C ILE A 308 4.57 -6.09 -5.98
N ILE A 309 4.04 -5.62 -4.86
CA ILE A 309 4.58 -4.50 -4.08
C ILE A 309 4.62 -4.86 -2.60
N GLY A 310 5.60 -4.33 -1.88
CA GLY A 310 5.72 -4.55 -0.44
C GLY A 310 7.08 -4.18 0.10
N TYR A 311 7.37 -4.59 1.32
CA TYR A 311 8.59 -4.24 2.03
C TYR A 311 9.40 -5.47 2.42
N ILE A 312 10.70 -5.38 2.21
CA ILE A 312 11.71 -6.30 2.75
C ILE A 312 12.71 -5.53 3.59
N ARG A 313 13.61 -6.25 4.24
CA ARG A 313 14.85 -5.66 4.77
C ARG A 313 16.07 -6.25 4.07
N LEU A 314 17.06 -5.40 3.86
CA LEU A 314 18.38 -5.78 3.37
C LEU A 314 19.41 -5.23 4.35
N ASN A 315 20.11 -6.13 5.05
CA ASN A 315 21.07 -5.80 6.10
C ASN A 315 20.45 -4.84 7.16
N GLY A 316 19.21 -5.14 7.59
CA GLY A 316 18.45 -4.39 8.58
C GLY A 316 17.74 -3.12 8.08
N LYS A 317 17.95 -2.69 6.85
CA LYS A 317 17.35 -1.48 6.26
C LYS A 317 16.09 -1.82 5.46
N THR A 318 15.04 -1.04 5.64
CA THR A 318 13.80 -1.18 4.87
C THR A 318 14.00 -0.81 3.40
N ILE A 319 13.51 -1.67 2.50
CA ILE A 319 13.50 -1.47 1.05
C ILE A 319 12.09 -1.74 0.53
N GLY A 320 11.55 -0.83 -0.26
CA GLY A 320 10.31 -1.04 -1.02
C GLY A 320 10.59 -1.86 -2.28
N VAL A 321 9.81 -2.90 -2.48
CA VAL A 321 9.93 -3.80 -3.64
C VAL A 321 8.80 -3.55 -4.61
N VAL A 322 9.13 -3.43 -5.91
CA VAL A 322 8.17 -3.46 -7.02
C VAL A 322 8.64 -4.52 -8.00
N ALA A 323 7.84 -5.54 -8.24
CA ALA A 323 8.26 -6.66 -9.07
C ALA A 323 7.15 -7.13 -10.02
N ASN A 324 7.49 -7.45 -11.26
CA ASN A 324 6.55 -8.15 -12.14
C ASN A 324 6.36 -9.59 -11.66
N GLN A 325 5.14 -10.13 -11.78
CA GLN A 325 4.84 -11.53 -11.44
C GLN A 325 4.58 -12.35 -12.70
N PRO A 326 5.58 -13.09 -13.21
CA PRO A 326 5.41 -13.87 -14.45
C PRO A 326 4.34 -14.96 -14.36
N ALA A 327 4.01 -15.44 -13.15
CA ALA A 327 2.95 -16.42 -12.93
C ALA A 327 1.54 -15.85 -13.13
N ALA A 328 1.38 -14.52 -13.16
CA ALA A 328 0.11 -13.84 -13.37
C ALA A 328 0.19 -12.92 -14.60
N LEU A 329 -0.66 -13.13 -15.60
CA LEU A 329 -0.67 -12.37 -16.85
C LEU A 329 0.73 -12.18 -17.49
N ALA A 330 1.62 -13.16 -17.30
CA ALA A 330 3.01 -13.13 -17.76
C ALA A 330 3.81 -11.89 -17.28
N GLY A 331 3.40 -11.25 -16.19
CA GLY A 331 4.03 -10.02 -15.68
C GLY A 331 3.74 -8.75 -16.48
N THR A 332 2.76 -8.76 -17.39
CA THR A 332 2.37 -7.56 -18.15
C THR A 332 1.87 -6.44 -17.25
N LEU A 333 2.03 -5.19 -17.68
CA LEU A 333 1.45 -4.02 -17.02
C LEU A 333 0.07 -3.74 -17.60
N ASP A 334 -0.97 -3.93 -16.80
CA ASP A 334 -2.33 -3.46 -17.06
C ASP A 334 -2.63 -2.16 -16.29
N ILE A 335 -3.84 -1.65 -16.40
CA ILE A 335 -4.29 -0.44 -15.71
C ILE A 335 -4.09 -0.59 -14.20
N ASN A 336 -4.55 -1.70 -13.63
CA ASN A 336 -4.53 -1.92 -12.18
C ASN A 336 -3.11 -2.08 -11.64
N ALA A 337 -2.24 -2.83 -12.33
CA ALA A 337 -0.83 -2.96 -11.99
C ALA A 337 -0.10 -1.61 -12.03
N SER A 338 -0.39 -0.80 -13.04
CA SER A 338 0.22 0.52 -13.20
C SER A 338 -0.16 1.46 -12.05
N VAL A 339 -1.44 1.48 -11.65
CA VAL A 339 -1.93 2.34 -10.55
C VAL A 339 -1.41 1.85 -9.19
N LYS A 340 -1.46 0.53 -8.94
CA LYS A 340 -0.94 -0.10 -7.72
C LYS A 340 0.53 0.24 -7.50
N ALA A 341 1.37 0.01 -8.50
CA ALA A 341 2.80 0.27 -8.41
C ALA A 341 3.11 1.78 -8.31
N ALA A 342 2.42 2.64 -9.08
CA ALA A 342 2.64 4.08 -9.06
C ALA A 342 2.39 4.69 -7.68
N ARG A 343 1.30 4.30 -7.01
CA ARG A 343 0.99 4.77 -5.66
C ARG A 343 2.06 4.33 -4.66
N PHE A 344 2.50 3.09 -4.74
CA PHE A 344 3.53 2.53 -3.86
C PHE A 344 4.89 3.22 -4.05
N VAL A 345 5.33 3.44 -5.29
CA VAL A 345 6.58 4.18 -5.60
C VAL A 345 6.52 5.60 -5.01
N ARG A 346 5.39 6.29 -5.16
CA ARG A 346 5.23 7.65 -4.60
C ARG A 346 5.26 7.65 -3.08
N PHE A 347 4.64 6.66 -2.43
CA PHE A 347 4.71 6.51 -0.98
C PHE A 347 6.16 6.29 -0.52
N CYS A 348 6.88 5.37 -1.15
CA CYS A 348 8.28 5.10 -0.82
C CYS A 348 9.15 6.37 -0.97
N ASP A 349 8.97 7.12 -2.06
CA ASP A 349 9.71 8.36 -2.28
C ASP A 349 9.38 9.44 -1.23
N ALA A 350 8.09 9.59 -0.86
CA ALA A 350 7.66 10.55 0.14
C ALA A 350 8.24 10.27 1.54
N PHE A 351 8.52 8.99 1.85
CA PHE A 351 8.96 8.54 3.16
C PHE A 351 10.39 7.95 3.19
N ASN A 352 11.26 8.39 2.27
CA ASN A 352 12.68 8.05 2.24
C ASN A 352 12.97 6.53 2.18
N ILE A 353 12.07 5.74 1.59
CA ILE A 353 12.22 4.29 1.46
C ILE A 353 12.86 3.98 0.09
N PRO A 354 14.09 3.42 0.05
CA PRO A 354 14.73 3.03 -1.20
C PRO A 354 13.92 1.97 -1.96
N LEU A 355 14.05 1.94 -3.29
CA LEU A 355 13.26 1.07 -4.16
C LEU A 355 14.13 0.01 -4.83
N LEU A 356 13.71 -1.25 -4.71
CA LEU A 356 14.17 -2.38 -5.51
C LEU A 356 13.11 -2.70 -6.56
N THR A 357 13.51 -2.72 -7.83
CA THR A 357 12.62 -3.15 -8.94
C THR A 357 13.13 -4.45 -9.55
N LEU A 358 12.30 -5.50 -9.57
CA LEU A 358 12.60 -6.77 -10.23
C LEU A 358 11.77 -6.86 -11.51
N VAL A 359 12.45 -7.01 -12.66
CA VAL A 359 11.84 -6.85 -13.97
C VAL A 359 11.77 -8.17 -14.73
N ASP A 360 10.56 -8.60 -15.05
CA ASP A 360 10.24 -9.61 -16.08
C ASP A 360 8.93 -9.21 -16.75
N VAL A 361 9.00 -8.29 -17.71
CA VAL A 361 7.82 -7.64 -18.32
C VAL A 361 7.84 -7.74 -19.84
N PRO A 362 6.85 -8.39 -20.45
CA PRO A 362 6.76 -8.48 -21.94
C PRO A 362 6.17 -7.22 -22.57
N GLY A 363 5.60 -6.31 -21.77
CA GLY A 363 4.97 -5.08 -22.27
C GLY A 363 3.78 -4.63 -21.43
N PHE A 364 3.10 -3.59 -21.90
CA PHE A 364 1.76 -3.26 -21.44
C PHE A 364 0.75 -4.26 -22.02
N LEU A 365 -0.31 -4.56 -21.24
CA LEU A 365 -1.34 -5.51 -21.67
C LEU A 365 -2.13 -4.92 -22.87
N PRO A 366 -2.09 -5.53 -24.05
CA PRO A 366 -2.88 -5.07 -25.19
C PRO A 366 -4.36 -5.47 -25.03
N GLY A 367 -5.26 -4.72 -25.63
CA GLY A 367 -6.67 -5.08 -25.69
C GLY A 367 -7.60 -3.88 -25.73
N VAL A 368 -8.77 -4.06 -26.35
CA VAL A 368 -9.77 -2.99 -26.55
C VAL A 368 -10.21 -2.40 -25.21
N ASN A 369 -10.46 -3.24 -24.20
CA ASN A 369 -10.88 -2.77 -22.86
C ASN A 369 -9.78 -1.93 -22.21
N GLN A 370 -8.52 -2.36 -22.27
CA GLN A 370 -7.39 -1.60 -21.74
C GLN A 370 -7.26 -0.22 -22.41
N GLU A 371 -7.42 -0.15 -23.74
CA GLU A 371 -7.38 1.13 -24.46
C GLU A 371 -8.57 2.03 -24.08
N TYR A 372 -9.80 1.49 -24.03
CA TYR A 372 -11.00 2.25 -23.71
C TYR A 372 -11.03 2.74 -22.26
N GLU A 373 -10.51 1.96 -21.33
CA GLU A 373 -10.40 2.31 -19.92
C GLU A 373 -9.18 3.20 -19.62
N GLY A 374 -8.32 3.45 -20.60
CA GLY A 374 -7.25 4.45 -20.56
C GLY A 374 -5.90 3.93 -20.07
N ILE A 375 -5.44 2.76 -20.56
CA ILE A 375 -4.12 2.20 -20.24
C ILE A 375 -2.98 3.22 -20.47
N ILE A 376 -3.08 4.07 -21.50
CA ILE A 376 -2.08 5.11 -21.78
C ILE A 376 -1.97 6.09 -20.61
N ARG A 377 -3.11 6.59 -20.10
CA ARG A 377 -3.16 7.51 -18.96
C ARG A 377 -2.70 6.83 -17.67
N HIS A 378 -3.15 5.60 -17.42
CA HIS A 378 -2.82 4.87 -16.21
C HIS A 378 -1.37 4.35 -16.21
N GLY A 379 -0.87 3.89 -17.34
CA GLY A 379 0.54 3.53 -17.50
C GLY A 379 1.48 4.72 -17.30
N ALA A 380 1.07 5.91 -17.75
CA ALA A 380 1.81 7.15 -17.54
C ALA A 380 1.97 7.51 -16.04
N LYS A 381 1.08 7.06 -15.15
CA LYS A 381 1.22 7.27 -13.70
C LYS A 381 2.46 6.58 -13.14
N LEU A 382 2.71 5.33 -13.55
CA LEU A 382 3.87 4.57 -13.10
C LEU A 382 5.18 5.18 -13.63
N LEU A 383 5.19 5.53 -14.92
CA LEU A 383 6.32 6.25 -15.53
C LEU A 383 6.61 7.55 -14.77
N TYR A 384 5.57 8.34 -14.51
CA TYR A 384 5.69 9.59 -13.78
C TYR A 384 6.26 9.38 -12.36
N ALA A 385 5.75 8.41 -11.63
CA ALA A 385 6.18 8.09 -10.28
C ALA A 385 7.69 7.77 -10.22
N TYR A 386 8.19 6.91 -11.10
CA TYR A 386 9.62 6.59 -11.15
C TYR A 386 10.50 7.75 -11.62
N CYS A 387 10.03 8.55 -12.59
CA CYS A 387 10.76 9.76 -13.01
C CYS A 387 10.86 10.82 -11.91
N GLU A 388 9.83 10.95 -11.08
CA GLU A 388 9.77 11.91 -9.99
C GLU A 388 10.56 11.46 -8.76
N ALA A 389 10.61 10.15 -8.49
CA ALA A 389 11.22 9.58 -7.30
C ALA A 389 12.72 9.90 -7.20
N THR A 390 13.13 10.40 -6.03
CA THR A 390 14.49 10.85 -5.70
C THR A 390 15.26 9.89 -4.79
N VAL A 391 14.57 8.94 -4.14
CA VAL A 391 15.19 7.90 -3.33
C VAL A 391 16.12 7.00 -4.14
N PRO A 392 17.06 6.26 -3.51
CA PRO A 392 17.85 5.24 -4.18
C PRO A 392 16.98 4.23 -4.93
N LYS A 393 17.32 3.96 -6.19
CA LYS A 393 16.60 3.02 -7.06
C LYS A 393 17.55 2.01 -7.65
N VAL A 394 17.38 0.74 -7.30
CA VAL A 394 18.15 -0.39 -7.85
C VAL A 394 17.21 -1.30 -8.62
N THR A 395 17.61 -1.68 -9.82
CA THR A 395 16.82 -2.51 -10.72
C THR A 395 17.57 -3.80 -11.05
N VAL A 396 16.87 -4.94 -11.07
CA VAL A 396 17.39 -6.22 -11.55
C VAL A 396 16.48 -6.71 -12.66
N ILE A 397 17.00 -6.81 -13.88
CA ILE A 397 16.29 -7.38 -15.02
C ILE A 397 16.55 -8.88 -15.00
N THR A 398 15.55 -9.65 -14.62
CA THR A 398 15.68 -11.10 -14.44
C THR A 398 15.51 -11.85 -15.77
N ARG A 399 14.59 -11.40 -16.62
CA ARG A 399 14.33 -12.03 -17.91
C ARG A 399 13.83 -11.01 -18.94
N LYS A 400 12.52 -10.91 -19.22
CA LYS A 400 11.97 -10.02 -20.25
C LYS A 400 11.96 -8.56 -19.79
N ALA A 401 12.33 -7.66 -20.69
CA ALA A 401 12.21 -6.23 -20.53
C ALA A 401 11.98 -5.59 -21.92
N TYR A 402 10.69 -5.57 -22.37
CA TYR A 402 10.37 -5.17 -23.72
C TYR A 402 9.62 -3.85 -23.83
N GLY A 403 9.99 -3.08 -24.85
CA GLY A 403 9.29 -1.86 -25.24
C GLY A 403 9.19 -0.81 -24.15
N GLY A 404 8.13 -0.01 -24.15
CA GLY A 404 7.92 1.03 -23.15
C GLY A 404 7.80 0.52 -21.71
N ALA A 405 7.47 -0.75 -21.50
CA ALA A 405 7.44 -1.32 -20.17
C ALA A 405 8.85 -1.48 -19.56
N TYR A 406 9.87 -1.75 -20.37
CA TYR A 406 11.27 -1.66 -19.96
C TYR A 406 11.60 -0.27 -19.43
N ASP A 407 11.20 0.78 -20.17
CA ASP A 407 11.47 2.15 -19.74
C ASP A 407 10.80 2.46 -18.39
N VAL A 408 9.52 2.07 -18.25
CA VAL A 408 8.67 2.38 -17.09
C VAL A 408 9.14 1.69 -15.81
N MET A 409 9.66 0.45 -15.91
CA MET A 409 10.08 -0.35 -14.76
C MET A 409 11.47 0.07 -14.23
N SER A 410 11.62 1.34 -13.88
CA SER A 410 12.84 1.89 -13.24
C SER A 410 14.11 1.71 -14.08
N SER A 411 14.01 1.94 -15.40
CA SER A 411 15.17 1.85 -16.28
C SER A 411 16.24 2.90 -15.96
N LYS A 412 17.47 2.67 -16.44
CA LYS A 412 18.58 3.60 -16.35
C LYS A 412 18.20 4.99 -16.87
N HIS A 413 17.37 5.05 -17.92
CA HIS A 413 17.00 6.27 -18.64
C HIS A 413 16.08 7.18 -17.85
N ILE A 414 15.31 6.65 -16.89
CA ILE A 414 14.41 7.41 -16.01
C ILE A 414 14.95 7.52 -14.59
N ARG A 415 16.26 7.68 -14.45
CA ARG A 415 16.97 7.89 -13.17
C ARG A 415 17.10 6.61 -12.31
N GLY A 416 17.09 5.40 -12.88
CA GLY A 416 17.55 4.20 -12.20
C GLY A 416 19.04 4.35 -11.84
N ASP A 417 19.42 4.24 -10.55
CA ASP A 417 20.78 4.49 -10.11
C ASP A 417 21.72 3.35 -10.50
N ILE A 418 21.34 2.12 -10.19
CA ILE A 418 22.10 0.91 -10.52
C ILE A 418 21.14 -0.10 -11.15
N ASN A 419 21.52 -0.58 -12.34
CA ASN A 419 20.73 -1.55 -13.10
C ASN A 419 21.56 -2.81 -13.34
N PHE A 420 21.14 -3.91 -12.73
CA PHE A 420 21.67 -5.25 -12.96
C PHE A 420 20.85 -6.01 -13.99
N ALA A 421 21.46 -6.97 -14.64
CA ALA A 421 20.75 -7.95 -15.46
C ALA A 421 21.25 -9.36 -15.16
N TYR A 422 20.37 -10.35 -15.28
CA TYR A 422 20.78 -11.75 -15.32
C TYR A 422 21.21 -12.15 -16.73
N PRO A 423 22.02 -13.22 -16.89
CA PRO A 423 22.38 -13.74 -18.20
C PRO A 423 21.17 -14.15 -19.06
N THR A 424 20.03 -14.45 -18.43
CA THR A 424 18.74 -14.77 -19.06
C THR A 424 17.96 -13.55 -19.54
N ALA A 425 18.43 -12.31 -19.27
CA ALA A 425 17.71 -11.10 -19.60
C ALA A 425 17.59 -10.90 -21.12
N GLU A 426 16.38 -10.55 -21.57
CA GLU A 426 16.09 -10.15 -22.93
C GLU A 426 15.61 -8.69 -22.94
N ILE A 427 16.46 -7.76 -23.39
CA ILE A 427 16.19 -6.32 -23.38
C ILE A 427 16.05 -5.86 -24.83
N ALA A 428 14.84 -5.48 -25.27
CA ALA A 428 14.57 -5.13 -26.66
C ALA A 428 13.33 -4.25 -26.83
N VAL A 429 13.19 -3.64 -28.01
CA VAL A 429 11.99 -2.87 -28.38
C VAL A 429 10.73 -3.75 -28.37
N MET A 430 10.86 -5.01 -28.75
CA MET A 430 9.80 -6.03 -28.66
C MET A 430 10.40 -7.42 -28.62
N GLY A 431 9.62 -8.39 -28.15
CA GLY A 431 10.05 -9.78 -28.11
C GLY A 431 10.40 -10.33 -29.51
N PRO A 432 11.29 -11.33 -29.58
CA PRO A 432 11.77 -11.89 -30.86
C PRO A 432 10.67 -12.34 -31.79
N ASP A 433 9.57 -12.89 -31.26
CA ASP A 433 8.42 -13.34 -32.06
C ASP A 433 7.76 -12.19 -32.82
N GLY A 434 7.52 -11.07 -32.17
CA GLY A 434 6.95 -9.87 -32.78
C GLY A 434 7.92 -9.22 -33.77
N ALA A 435 9.18 -9.09 -33.39
CA ALA A 435 10.22 -8.48 -34.20
C ALA A 435 10.43 -9.21 -35.54
N VAL A 436 10.55 -10.52 -35.47
CA VAL A 436 10.76 -11.36 -36.66
C VAL A 436 9.57 -11.29 -37.64
N ASN A 437 8.34 -11.29 -37.13
CA ASN A 437 7.14 -11.16 -37.98
C ASN A 437 7.05 -9.81 -38.69
N ILE A 438 7.63 -8.76 -38.14
CA ILE A 438 7.65 -7.43 -38.78
C ILE A 438 8.83 -7.28 -39.72
N LEU A 439 10.05 -7.53 -39.23
CA LEU A 439 11.29 -7.28 -39.97
C LEU A 439 11.48 -8.23 -41.15
N PHE A 440 11.11 -9.50 -40.97
CA PHE A 440 11.35 -10.56 -41.93
C PHE A 440 10.08 -11.09 -42.57
N ARG A 441 9.02 -10.27 -42.62
CA ARG A 441 7.71 -10.65 -43.17
C ARG A 441 7.78 -11.20 -44.61
N LYS A 442 8.69 -10.66 -45.45
CA LYS A 442 8.87 -11.10 -46.82
C LYS A 442 9.58 -12.46 -46.87
N ASP A 443 10.64 -12.60 -46.09
CA ASP A 443 11.46 -13.82 -46.06
C ASP A 443 10.63 -15.02 -45.57
N LEU A 444 9.80 -14.80 -44.53
CA LEU A 444 8.89 -15.82 -43.99
C LEU A 444 7.81 -16.25 -45.03
N LYS A 445 7.34 -15.33 -45.89
CA LYS A 445 6.34 -15.65 -46.91
C LYS A 445 6.92 -16.45 -48.10
N THR A 446 8.21 -16.31 -48.36
CA THR A 446 8.88 -16.96 -49.51
C THR A 446 9.70 -18.19 -49.12
N ALA A 447 9.84 -18.48 -47.82
CA ALA A 447 10.58 -19.63 -47.31
C ALA A 447 9.86 -20.95 -47.63
N GLU A 448 10.62 -21.97 -48.03
CA GLU A 448 10.12 -23.34 -48.24
C GLU A 448 9.63 -23.97 -46.89
N ASP A 449 10.32 -23.66 -45.78
CA ASP A 449 9.91 -24.00 -44.41
C ASP A 449 9.77 -22.71 -43.57
N PRO A 450 8.58 -22.09 -43.54
CA PRO A 450 8.36 -20.85 -42.77
C PRO A 450 8.59 -20.98 -41.26
N GLU A 451 8.28 -22.15 -40.68
CA GLU A 451 8.44 -22.38 -39.21
C GLU A 451 9.92 -22.57 -38.84
N GLY A 452 10.66 -23.34 -39.62
CA GLY A 452 12.11 -23.48 -39.42
C GLY A 452 12.83 -22.15 -39.60
N LYS A 453 12.49 -21.40 -40.66
CA LYS A 453 13.04 -20.05 -40.89
C LYS A 453 12.71 -19.07 -39.78
N ARG A 454 11.50 -19.12 -39.26
CA ARG A 454 11.09 -18.29 -38.11
C ARG A 454 11.97 -18.55 -36.88
N LYS A 455 12.17 -19.81 -36.51
CA LYS A 455 13.02 -20.19 -35.36
C LYS A 455 14.47 -19.74 -35.52
N GLU A 456 15.02 -19.90 -36.74
CA GLU A 456 16.36 -19.41 -37.08
C GLU A 456 16.47 -17.89 -36.87
N LEU A 457 15.52 -17.12 -37.41
CA LEU A 457 15.51 -15.66 -37.32
C LEU A 457 15.26 -15.16 -35.87
N GLN A 458 14.47 -15.88 -35.09
CA GLN A 458 14.28 -15.58 -33.68
C GLN A 458 15.56 -15.79 -32.85
N ALA A 459 16.28 -16.87 -33.13
CA ALA A 459 17.58 -17.14 -32.48
C ALA A 459 18.61 -16.06 -32.83
N ASP A 460 18.72 -15.72 -34.14
CA ASP A 460 19.60 -14.65 -34.63
C ASP A 460 19.25 -13.28 -34.02
N TYR A 461 17.95 -12.97 -33.89
CA TYR A 461 17.49 -11.72 -33.26
C TYR A 461 17.83 -11.68 -31.75
N ARG A 462 17.69 -12.81 -31.03
CA ARG A 462 18.11 -12.88 -29.61
C ARG A 462 19.60 -12.64 -29.47
N GLU A 463 20.41 -13.32 -30.28
CA GLU A 463 21.85 -13.19 -30.22
C GLU A 463 22.33 -11.76 -30.52
N LYS A 464 21.73 -11.10 -31.49
CA LYS A 464 22.17 -9.78 -31.98
C LYS A 464 21.60 -8.60 -31.17
N PHE A 465 20.36 -8.71 -30.67
CA PHE A 465 19.62 -7.56 -30.15
C PHE A 465 19.00 -7.80 -28.75
N ALA A 466 18.38 -8.96 -28.52
CA ALA A 466 17.59 -9.20 -27.33
C ALA A 466 18.40 -9.99 -26.28
N ASN A 467 19.47 -9.39 -25.78
CA ASN A 467 20.31 -9.98 -24.73
C ASN A 467 20.89 -8.88 -23.82
N PRO A 468 21.35 -9.21 -22.61
CA PRO A 468 21.83 -8.22 -21.65
C PRO A 468 23.20 -7.63 -22.04
N TYR A 469 24.03 -8.37 -22.79
CA TYR A 469 25.36 -7.92 -23.18
C TYR A 469 25.29 -6.71 -24.11
N ARG A 470 24.32 -6.71 -25.05
CA ARG A 470 24.10 -5.57 -25.93
C ARG A 470 23.72 -4.30 -25.18
N ALA A 471 22.87 -4.42 -24.15
CA ALA A 471 22.51 -3.30 -23.29
C ALA A 471 23.70 -2.82 -22.43
N ALA A 472 24.52 -3.75 -21.97
CA ALA A 472 25.73 -3.44 -21.21
C ALA A 472 26.80 -2.72 -22.05
N GLU A 473 26.99 -3.12 -23.31
CA GLU A 473 27.88 -2.41 -24.26
C GLU A 473 27.50 -0.92 -24.42
N LEU A 474 26.20 -0.61 -24.31
CA LEU A 474 25.68 0.76 -24.40
C LEU A 474 25.66 1.49 -23.05
N GLY A 475 26.04 0.85 -21.97
CA GLY A 475 26.02 1.43 -20.60
C GLY A 475 24.61 1.53 -20.00
N TYR A 476 23.63 0.75 -20.48
CA TYR A 476 22.25 0.73 -19.98
C TYR A 476 22.06 -0.29 -18.85
N VAL A 477 23.00 -1.24 -18.72
CA VAL A 477 23.15 -2.20 -17.63
C VAL A 477 24.52 -2.00 -17.02
N ASP A 478 24.60 -1.79 -15.71
CA ASP A 478 25.87 -1.52 -15.01
C ASP A 478 26.68 -2.80 -14.78
N GLU A 479 26.00 -3.91 -14.49
CA GLU A 479 26.66 -5.22 -14.29
C GLU A 479 25.69 -6.37 -14.68
N ILE A 480 26.21 -7.39 -15.35
CA ILE A 480 25.50 -8.66 -15.54
C ILE A 480 25.96 -9.59 -14.42
N ILE A 481 25.04 -10.05 -13.59
CA ILE A 481 25.32 -10.79 -12.37
C ILE A 481 24.80 -12.23 -12.43
N GLU A 482 25.48 -13.15 -11.75
CA GLU A 482 24.94 -14.47 -11.43
C GLU A 482 23.77 -14.28 -10.45
N PRO A 483 22.62 -14.95 -10.65
CA PRO A 483 21.47 -14.78 -9.77
C PRO A 483 21.76 -15.07 -8.28
N SER A 484 22.59 -16.06 -8.00
CA SER A 484 22.97 -16.50 -6.64
C SER A 484 23.61 -15.41 -5.77
N ILE A 485 24.26 -14.40 -6.38
CA ILE A 485 24.91 -13.29 -5.64
C ILE A 485 24.06 -12.03 -5.53
N THR A 486 22.80 -12.06 -5.98
CA THR A 486 21.92 -10.88 -6.04
C THR A 486 21.83 -10.16 -4.71
N ARG A 487 21.60 -10.88 -3.59
CA ARG A 487 21.51 -10.27 -2.26
C ARG A 487 22.71 -9.39 -1.93
N SER A 488 23.92 -9.92 -2.07
CA SER A 488 25.13 -9.16 -1.74
C SER A 488 25.35 -7.94 -2.64
N ARG A 489 24.95 -8.04 -3.93
CA ARG A 489 25.00 -6.90 -4.86
C ARG A 489 23.99 -5.82 -4.49
N LEU A 490 22.78 -6.18 -4.13
CA LEU A 490 21.75 -5.25 -3.67
C LEU A 490 22.17 -4.51 -2.41
N ILE A 491 22.66 -5.22 -1.39
CA ILE A 491 23.12 -4.61 -0.13
C ILE A 491 24.22 -3.59 -0.39
N ARG A 492 25.25 -3.95 -1.16
CA ARG A 492 26.35 -3.03 -1.52
C ARG A 492 25.86 -1.81 -2.31
N SER A 493 24.89 -2.01 -3.21
CA SER A 493 24.32 -0.92 -3.98
C SER A 493 23.56 0.10 -3.11
N PHE A 494 22.72 -0.39 -2.19
CA PHE A 494 22.00 0.50 -1.28
C PHE A 494 22.94 1.16 -0.24
N GLU A 495 24.02 0.50 0.17
CA GLU A 495 25.06 1.11 1.00
C GLU A 495 25.79 2.23 0.24
N LEU A 496 26.18 1.99 -1.02
CA LEU A 496 26.78 3.01 -1.88
C LEU A 496 25.87 4.22 -2.05
N LEU A 497 24.57 4.00 -2.24
CA LEU A 497 23.58 5.02 -2.50
C LEU A 497 23.03 5.68 -1.22
N ALA A 498 23.47 5.28 -0.03
CA ALA A 498 22.94 5.79 1.24
C ALA A 498 23.01 7.32 1.37
N ASN A 499 24.02 7.93 0.77
CA ASN A 499 24.20 9.38 0.77
C ASN A 499 23.71 10.08 -0.51
N LYS A 500 22.91 9.39 -1.34
CA LYS A 500 22.34 10.00 -2.55
C LYS A 500 21.58 11.27 -2.19
N ARG A 501 21.85 12.35 -2.94
CA ARG A 501 21.10 13.61 -2.86
C ARG A 501 20.64 13.97 -4.25
N GLN A 502 19.35 13.94 -4.47
CA GLN A 502 18.71 14.29 -5.72
C GLN A 502 17.50 15.18 -5.43
N SER A 503 17.33 16.25 -6.16
CA SER A 503 16.18 17.14 -6.04
C SER A 503 15.49 17.31 -7.38
N ASN A 504 14.21 17.55 -7.35
CA ASN A 504 13.41 17.95 -8.50
C ASN A 504 13.36 19.47 -8.61
N PRO A 505 13.06 20.03 -9.80
CA PRO A 505 12.80 21.45 -9.94
C PRO A 505 11.70 21.90 -8.95
N PRO A 506 11.84 23.10 -8.33
CA PRO A 506 10.85 23.62 -7.39
C PRO A 506 9.46 23.73 -8.04
N LYS A 507 8.42 23.26 -7.34
CA LYS A 507 7.02 23.30 -7.78
C LYS A 507 6.09 23.30 -6.57
N LYS A 508 4.86 23.81 -6.72
CA LYS A 508 3.86 23.75 -5.63
C LYS A 508 3.47 22.31 -5.31
N HIS A 509 3.24 21.51 -6.33
CA HIS A 509 2.97 20.07 -6.28
C HIS A 509 3.21 19.48 -7.66
N SER A 510 3.30 18.17 -7.76
CA SER A 510 3.34 17.49 -9.04
C SER A 510 1.96 17.50 -9.72
N ASN A 511 1.94 17.52 -11.06
CA ASN A 511 0.73 17.37 -11.86
C ASN A 511 0.77 15.99 -12.53
N ILE A 512 0.64 14.95 -11.69
CA ILE A 512 0.60 13.57 -12.16
C ILE A 512 -0.67 13.33 -12.99
N PRO A 513 -0.63 12.53 -14.08
CA PRO A 513 -1.83 12.13 -14.82
C PRO A 513 -2.79 11.36 -13.91
N LEU A 514 -3.94 11.92 -13.57
CA LEU A 514 -4.93 11.33 -12.64
C LEU A 514 -5.95 10.45 -13.37
#